data_8c98208aac19c4155585e09654040dbf
#
_entry.id   8c98208aac19c4155585e09654040dbf
#
_cell.length_a   1.000
_cell.length_b   1.000
_cell.length_c   1.000
_cell.angle_alpha   90.00
_cell.angle_beta   90.00
_cell.angle_gamma   90.00
#
_symmetry.space_group_name_H-M   'P 1'
#
loop_
_entity.id
_entity.type
_entity.pdbx_description
1 polymer ?
#
loop_
_entity_poly.entity_id
_entity_poly.type
_entity_poly.pdbx_seq_one_letter_code
_entity_poly.pdbx_strand_id
1 'polypeptide(L)'
;MDRTTIGPVAVVGIVGFGVIGQRWAAAFAHAGHTVHAYDPDPASEAAFQAASVQLTADLDALFPGVTPGPIRFFSDMGDALADVDFVQENGPEDIGLKRELLCEIERHVAADVVIASSSSALLVSDMQSACRFPARIVLGHPFNPVHLMPLVEIVGGAKTEPSALETARHLYETMGKKPVVMNREITGHLALRLMGAMWREAVALVRDGVASVEDVDRAFIYGPGPKWTLQGAFISNQLNASGMEDFLTKYGPTYQAIWDTLSDATLDAPTVAAVTASTAAAVGTRTQNQLKDERDAGLVAILQTIRQHGAL
;
A
#
# COMPACT_ATOMS: atom_id res chain seq x y z
N MET A 1 -1.40 17.05 -31.70
CA MET A 1 -1.47 17.97 -30.56
C MET A 1 -0.66 17.32 -29.45
N ASP A 2 0.45 17.90 -29.16
CA ASP A 2 1.41 17.40 -28.19
C ASP A 2 0.89 17.71 -26.77
N ARG A 3 0.26 16.72 -26.11
CA ARG A 3 -0.23 16.83 -24.72
C ARG A 3 0.80 16.20 -23.78
N THR A 4 1.98 16.81 -23.71
CA THR A 4 3.02 16.48 -22.70
C THR A 4 2.84 17.24 -21.38
N THR A 5 1.81 18.02 -21.20
CA THR A 5 1.46 18.63 -19.92
C THR A 5 0.31 17.85 -19.29
N ILE A 6 0.66 16.97 -18.34
CA ILE A 6 -0.30 16.40 -17.39
C ILE A 6 -0.91 17.57 -16.63
N GLY A 7 -2.21 17.85 -16.89
CA GLY A 7 -2.95 18.88 -16.15
C GLY A 7 -3.01 18.52 -14.65
N PRO A 8 -3.18 19.51 -13.77
CA PRO A 8 -3.33 19.23 -12.36
C PRO A 8 -4.59 18.39 -12.14
N VAL A 9 -4.45 17.23 -11.47
CA VAL A 9 -5.60 16.44 -11.00
C VAL A 9 -6.29 17.25 -9.91
N ALA A 10 -7.51 17.69 -10.14
CA ALA A 10 -8.27 18.49 -9.18
C ALA A 10 -9.34 17.66 -8.45
N VAL A 11 -9.98 16.73 -9.18
CA VAL A 11 -11.08 15.89 -8.67
C VAL A 11 -10.70 14.42 -8.78
N VAL A 12 -10.78 13.70 -7.68
CA VAL A 12 -10.46 12.25 -7.60
C VAL A 12 -11.72 11.46 -7.26
N GLY A 13 -12.05 10.49 -8.09
CA GLY A 13 -13.09 9.51 -7.82
C GLY A 13 -12.57 8.38 -6.96
N ILE A 14 -13.25 8.08 -5.87
CA ILE A 14 -13.01 6.90 -5.03
C ILE A 14 -14.14 5.93 -5.23
N VAL A 15 -13.86 4.79 -5.82
CA VAL A 15 -14.84 3.71 -6.02
C VAL A 15 -14.55 2.55 -5.09
N GLY A 16 -15.54 2.20 -4.24
CA GLY A 16 -15.34 1.33 -3.08
C GLY A 16 -14.86 2.13 -1.87
N PHE A 17 -15.77 2.33 -0.89
CA PHE A 17 -15.54 3.20 0.25
C PHE A 17 -15.44 2.42 1.57
N GLY A 18 -14.87 1.19 1.50
CA GLY A 18 -14.42 0.41 2.65
C GLY A 18 -13.20 1.04 3.35
N VAL A 19 -12.55 0.30 4.24
CA VAL A 19 -11.40 0.78 5.03
C VAL A 19 -10.29 1.41 4.17
N ILE A 20 -9.98 0.84 3.01
CA ILE A 20 -8.93 1.35 2.11
C ILE A 20 -9.38 2.62 1.42
N GLY A 21 -10.59 2.62 0.82
CA GLY A 21 -11.14 3.78 0.13
C GLY A 21 -11.32 4.99 1.04
N GLN A 22 -11.80 4.79 2.28
CA GLN A 22 -11.93 5.85 3.29
C GLN A 22 -10.60 6.54 3.60
N ARG A 23 -9.53 5.75 3.74
CA ARG A 23 -8.18 6.27 4.02
C ARG A 23 -7.56 6.95 2.80
N TRP A 24 -7.84 6.46 1.59
CA TRP A 24 -7.48 7.16 0.37
C TRP A 24 -8.20 8.49 0.26
N ALA A 25 -9.52 8.52 0.51
CA ALA A 25 -10.30 9.75 0.47
C ALA A 25 -9.76 10.80 1.45
N ALA A 26 -9.44 10.40 2.69
CA ALA A 26 -8.81 11.29 3.67
C ALA A 26 -7.46 11.81 3.18
N ALA A 27 -6.60 10.94 2.62
CA ALA A 27 -5.29 11.33 2.11
C ALA A 27 -5.37 12.28 0.90
N PHE A 28 -6.26 12.01 -0.07
CA PHE A 28 -6.48 12.89 -1.22
C PHE A 28 -7.06 14.24 -0.79
N ALA A 29 -8.09 14.23 0.06
CA ALA A 29 -8.67 15.47 0.58
C ALA A 29 -7.64 16.29 1.35
N HIS A 30 -6.84 15.66 2.21
CA HIS A 30 -5.78 16.34 2.95
C HIS A 30 -4.70 16.94 2.02
N ALA A 31 -4.45 16.33 0.86
CA ALA A 31 -3.57 16.90 -0.16
C ALA A 31 -4.20 18.04 -0.97
N GLY A 32 -5.45 18.43 -0.66
CA GLY A 32 -6.16 19.56 -1.30
C GLY A 32 -7.05 19.18 -2.48
N HIS A 33 -7.17 17.89 -2.82
CA HIS A 33 -8.05 17.44 -3.90
C HIS A 33 -9.52 17.43 -3.48
N THR A 34 -10.42 17.71 -4.42
CA THR A 34 -11.84 17.37 -4.27
C THR A 34 -11.99 15.86 -4.45
N VAL A 35 -12.69 15.21 -3.52
CA VAL A 35 -12.93 13.77 -3.58
C VAL A 35 -14.40 13.49 -3.82
N HIS A 36 -14.68 12.70 -4.85
CA HIS A 36 -15.99 12.12 -5.12
C HIS A 36 -15.98 10.65 -4.70
N ALA A 37 -16.74 10.32 -3.64
CA ALA A 37 -16.77 8.99 -3.05
C ALA A 37 -18.04 8.23 -3.45
N TYR A 38 -17.88 7.01 -3.92
CA TYR A 38 -18.98 6.11 -4.23
C TYR A 38 -18.77 4.74 -3.59
N ASP A 39 -19.82 4.23 -2.99
CA ASP A 39 -19.94 2.84 -2.53
C ASP A 39 -21.42 2.42 -2.66
N PRO A 40 -21.72 1.18 -3.10
CA PRO A 40 -23.10 0.68 -3.15
C PRO A 40 -23.73 0.52 -1.75
N ASP A 41 -22.92 0.42 -0.69
CA ASP A 41 -23.42 0.39 0.69
C ASP A 41 -23.55 1.81 1.26
N PRO A 42 -24.79 2.29 1.49
CA PRO A 42 -25.02 3.63 2.04
C PRO A 42 -24.47 3.82 3.47
N ALA A 43 -24.18 2.74 4.19
CA ALA A 43 -23.57 2.82 5.52
C ALA A 43 -22.11 3.24 5.49
N SER A 44 -21.44 3.21 4.33
CA SER A 44 -20.03 3.55 4.17
C SER A 44 -19.73 5.03 4.51
N GLU A 45 -20.65 5.94 4.20
CA GLU A 45 -20.54 7.36 4.58
C GLU A 45 -20.55 7.54 6.11
N ALA A 46 -21.49 6.92 6.81
CA ALA A 46 -21.58 7.00 8.26
C ALA A 46 -20.33 6.40 8.94
N ALA A 47 -19.81 5.30 8.40
CA ALA A 47 -18.58 4.69 8.88
C ALA A 47 -17.38 5.63 8.71
N PHE A 48 -17.28 6.34 7.58
CA PHE A 48 -16.25 7.34 7.36
C PHE A 48 -16.37 8.52 8.33
N GLN A 49 -17.57 9.07 8.53
CA GLN A 49 -17.79 10.16 9.46
C GLN A 49 -17.30 9.81 10.88
N ALA A 50 -17.51 8.57 11.31
CA ALA A 50 -17.01 8.09 12.60
C ALA A 50 -15.47 8.01 12.66
N ALA A 51 -14.80 7.67 11.55
CA ALA A 51 -13.35 7.54 11.49
C ALA A 51 -12.62 8.85 11.16
N SER A 52 -13.30 9.81 10.55
CA SER A 52 -12.70 11.01 9.92
C SER A 52 -11.90 11.88 10.90
N VAL A 53 -12.36 12.00 12.15
CA VAL A 53 -11.67 12.80 13.17
C VAL A 53 -10.25 12.28 13.42
N GLN A 54 -10.11 10.97 13.60
CA GLN A 54 -8.81 10.35 13.83
C GLN A 54 -7.93 10.40 12.57
N LEU A 55 -8.51 10.10 11.40
CA LEU A 55 -7.77 10.15 10.12
C LEU A 55 -7.20 11.56 9.86
N THR A 56 -7.99 12.60 10.16
CA THR A 56 -7.54 13.99 10.03
C THR A 56 -6.44 14.31 11.03
N ALA A 57 -6.59 13.92 12.29
CA ALA A 57 -5.59 14.17 13.33
C ALA A 57 -4.24 13.51 12.98
N ASP A 58 -4.26 12.29 12.48
CA ASP A 58 -3.06 11.57 12.03
C ASP A 58 -2.35 12.28 10.87
N LEU A 59 -3.13 12.74 9.88
CA LEU A 59 -2.60 13.48 8.73
C LEU A 59 -2.05 14.85 9.13
N ASP A 60 -2.75 15.59 9.99
CA ASP A 60 -2.30 16.90 10.51
C ASP A 60 -1.00 16.77 11.32
N ALA A 61 -0.82 15.66 12.04
CA ALA A 61 0.43 15.37 12.75
C ALA A 61 1.61 15.17 11.79
N LEU A 62 1.36 14.57 10.61
CA LEU A 62 2.39 14.38 9.58
C LEU A 62 2.59 15.61 8.70
N PHE A 63 1.54 16.32 8.35
CA PHE A 63 1.50 17.40 7.36
C PHE A 63 0.72 18.61 7.91
N PRO A 64 1.24 19.34 8.90
CA PRO A 64 0.51 20.42 9.56
C PRO A 64 0.25 21.61 8.63
N GLY A 65 -0.84 22.32 8.89
CA GLY A 65 -1.14 23.59 8.23
C GLY A 65 -1.77 23.47 6.84
N VAL A 66 -2.25 22.30 6.47
CA VAL A 66 -2.97 22.06 5.21
C VAL A 66 -4.47 22.33 5.41
N THR A 67 -5.12 22.92 4.42
CA THR A 67 -6.58 23.01 4.36
C THR A 67 -7.09 21.89 3.46
N PRO A 68 -7.80 20.89 4.00
CA PRO A 68 -8.29 19.76 3.20
C PRO A 68 -9.31 20.19 2.15
N GLY A 69 -9.29 19.53 0.99
CA GLY A 69 -10.35 19.62 0.01
C GLY A 69 -11.63 18.92 0.46
N PRO A 70 -12.76 19.18 -0.20
CA PRO A 70 -14.05 18.59 0.17
C PRO A 70 -14.14 17.12 -0.25
N ILE A 71 -14.85 16.32 0.57
CA ILE A 71 -15.28 14.97 0.22
C ILE A 71 -16.79 15.00 0.00
N ARG A 72 -17.25 14.54 -1.16
CA ARG A 72 -18.65 14.46 -1.54
C ARG A 72 -19.04 13.01 -1.75
N PHE A 73 -20.18 12.60 -1.19
CA PHE A 73 -20.70 11.25 -1.30
C PHE A 73 -21.79 11.19 -2.36
N PHE A 74 -21.80 10.11 -3.13
CA PHE A 74 -22.74 9.87 -4.21
C PHE A 74 -23.35 8.49 -4.09
N SER A 75 -24.65 8.38 -4.33
CA SER A 75 -25.37 7.11 -4.37
C SER A 75 -25.38 6.46 -5.75
N ASP A 76 -24.99 7.21 -6.79
CA ASP A 76 -24.86 6.75 -8.17
C ASP A 76 -23.39 6.88 -8.62
N MET A 77 -22.87 5.85 -9.30
CA MET A 77 -21.49 5.82 -9.76
C MET A 77 -21.27 6.81 -10.92
N GLY A 78 -22.24 6.95 -11.80
CA GLY A 78 -22.16 7.87 -12.94
C GLY A 78 -22.06 9.31 -12.47
N ASP A 79 -22.89 9.70 -11.50
CA ASP A 79 -22.84 11.05 -10.90
C ASP A 79 -21.50 11.29 -10.17
N ALA A 80 -20.98 10.27 -9.48
CA ALA A 80 -19.69 10.37 -8.77
C ALA A 80 -18.52 10.58 -9.74
N LEU A 81 -18.56 9.97 -10.92
CA LEU A 81 -17.43 9.89 -11.84
C LEU A 81 -17.52 10.85 -13.06
N ALA A 82 -18.60 11.61 -13.18
CA ALA A 82 -18.86 12.46 -14.38
C ALA A 82 -17.72 13.45 -14.69
N ASP A 83 -17.13 14.06 -13.67
CA ASP A 83 -16.15 15.15 -13.81
C ASP A 83 -14.84 14.87 -13.06
N VAL A 84 -14.45 13.60 -12.94
CA VAL A 84 -13.19 13.25 -12.25
C VAL A 84 -12.00 13.25 -13.21
N ASP A 85 -10.83 13.62 -12.69
CA ASP A 85 -9.56 13.62 -13.41
C ASP A 85 -8.77 12.31 -13.19
N PHE A 86 -9.09 11.57 -12.15
CA PHE A 86 -8.43 10.33 -11.75
C PHE A 86 -9.39 9.45 -10.95
N VAL A 87 -9.26 8.14 -11.04
CA VAL A 87 -10.04 7.19 -10.23
C VAL A 87 -9.13 6.29 -9.43
N GLN A 88 -9.39 6.17 -8.12
CA GLN A 88 -8.82 5.15 -7.25
C GLN A 88 -9.87 4.09 -6.93
N GLU A 89 -9.71 2.90 -7.48
CA GLU A 89 -10.60 1.76 -7.33
C GLU A 89 -10.18 0.92 -6.11
N ASN A 90 -11.13 0.60 -5.22
CA ASN A 90 -10.90 -0.10 -3.95
C ASN A 90 -11.96 -1.20 -3.69
N GLY A 91 -12.54 -1.77 -4.72
CA GLY A 91 -13.49 -2.87 -4.61
C GLY A 91 -12.86 -4.17 -4.09
N PRO A 92 -13.66 -5.23 -3.93
CA PRO A 92 -13.20 -6.51 -3.39
C PRO A 92 -12.05 -7.14 -4.18
N GLU A 93 -11.20 -7.91 -3.51
CA GLU A 93 -10.05 -8.60 -4.10
C GLU A 93 -10.48 -9.92 -4.77
N ASP A 94 -11.32 -9.79 -5.79
CA ASP A 94 -11.80 -10.88 -6.65
C ASP A 94 -11.66 -10.49 -8.10
N ILE A 95 -11.04 -11.34 -8.93
CA ILE A 95 -10.72 -11.01 -10.32
C ILE A 95 -11.97 -10.81 -11.20
N GLY A 96 -13.05 -11.56 -10.94
CA GLY A 96 -14.30 -11.39 -11.66
C GLY A 96 -14.94 -10.04 -11.36
N LEU A 97 -15.09 -9.72 -10.07
CA LEU A 97 -15.64 -8.44 -9.61
C LEU A 97 -14.77 -7.26 -10.03
N LYS A 98 -13.43 -7.40 -10.00
CA LYS A 98 -12.51 -6.33 -10.46
C LYS A 98 -12.69 -6.03 -11.95
N ARG A 99 -12.81 -7.06 -12.80
CA ARG A 99 -13.08 -6.88 -14.24
C ARG A 99 -14.40 -6.18 -14.48
N GLU A 100 -15.46 -6.61 -13.82
CA GLU A 100 -16.79 -6.00 -13.93
C GLU A 100 -16.75 -4.54 -13.47
N LEU A 101 -16.14 -4.28 -12.32
CA LEU A 101 -16.04 -2.94 -11.74
C LEU A 101 -15.22 -1.99 -12.60
N LEU A 102 -14.06 -2.41 -13.12
CA LEU A 102 -13.25 -1.59 -14.02
C LEU A 102 -13.98 -1.29 -15.33
N CYS A 103 -14.71 -2.26 -15.89
CA CYS A 103 -15.55 -2.05 -17.06
C CYS A 103 -16.72 -1.09 -16.78
N GLU A 104 -17.26 -1.09 -15.58
CA GLU A 104 -18.30 -0.15 -15.20
C GLU A 104 -17.74 1.27 -15.02
N ILE A 105 -16.64 1.42 -14.28
CA ILE A 105 -15.96 2.71 -14.10
C ILE A 105 -15.64 3.35 -15.45
N GLU A 106 -15.09 2.60 -16.41
CA GLU A 106 -14.67 3.15 -17.69
C GLU A 106 -15.84 3.71 -18.55
N ARG A 107 -17.08 3.34 -18.26
CA ARG A 107 -18.29 3.88 -18.93
C ARG A 107 -18.65 5.28 -18.46
N HIS A 108 -18.23 5.64 -17.26
CA HIS A 108 -18.60 6.88 -16.58
C HIS A 108 -17.52 7.95 -16.60
N VAL A 109 -16.30 7.63 -17.03
CA VAL A 109 -15.18 8.57 -17.06
C VAL A 109 -14.70 8.85 -18.48
N ALA A 110 -14.12 10.03 -18.71
CA ALA A 110 -13.51 10.37 -19.99
C ALA A 110 -12.39 9.38 -20.37
N ALA A 111 -12.11 9.23 -21.67
CA ALA A 111 -11.23 8.18 -22.18
C ALA A 111 -9.76 8.33 -21.75
N ASP A 112 -9.34 9.50 -21.32
CA ASP A 112 -7.99 9.86 -20.88
C ASP A 112 -7.82 9.84 -19.34
N VAL A 113 -8.91 9.60 -18.59
CA VAL A 113 -8.85 9.48 -17.12
C VAL A 113 -8.15 8.17 -16.72
N VAL A 114 -7.11 8.24 -15.92
CA VAL A 114 -6.39 7.07 -15.38
C VAL A 114 -7.22 6.42 -14.28
N ILE A 115 -7.29 5.09 -14.32
CA ILE A 115 -7.97 4.27 -13.32
C ILE A 115 -6.89 3.43 -12.62
N ALA A 116 -6.64 3.72 -11.34
CA ALA A 116 -5.69 3.01 -10.51
C ALA A 116 -6.42 2.03 -9.57
N SER A 117 -6.02 0.77 -9.58
CA SER A 117 -6.58 -0.23 -8.66
C SER A 117 -5.71 -0.40 -7.42
N SER A 118 -6.34 -0.49 -6.25
CA SER A 118 -5.70 -0.79 -4.96
C SER A 118 -5.47 -2.29 -4.73
N SER A 119 -5.61 -3.13 -5.75
CA SER A 119 -5.43 -4.59 -5.60
C SER A 119 -4.07 -4.96 -5.01
N SER A 120 -4.06 -5.91 -4.08
CA SER A 120 -2.84 -6.33 -3.38
C SER A 120 -2.10 -7.50 -4.04
N ALA A 121 -2.78 -8.29 -4.88
CA ALA A 121 -2.20 -9.50 -5.43
C ALA A 121 -2.55 -9.77 -6.90
N LEU A 122 -3.61 -9.17 -7.44
CA LEU A 122 -4.06 -9.41 -8.80
C LEU A 122 -3.17 -8.68 -9.81
N LEU A 123 -2.95 -9.32 -10.95
CA LEU A 123 -2.17 -8.73 -12.04
C LEU A 123 -3.04 -7.74 -12.83
N VAL A 124 -2.47 -6.60 -13.18
CA VAL A 124 -3.16 -5.57 -13.99
C VAL A 124 -3.56 -6.14 -15.35
N SER A 125 -2.72 -6.95 -15.99
CA SER A 125 -3.02 -7.63 -17.26
C SER A 125 -4.30 -8.46 -17.18
N ASP A 126 -4.55 -9.14 -16.06
CA ASP A 126 -5.77 -9.92 -15.86
C ASP A 126 -6.98 -9.03 -15.60
N MET A 127 -6.81 -7.98 -14.78
CA MET A 127 -7.88 -7.03 -14.46
C MET A 127 -8.32 -6.23 -15.71
N GLN A 128 -7.37 -5.71 -16.49
CA GLN A 128 -7.66 -4.88 -17.68
C GLN A 128 -8.17 -5.69 -18.88
N SER A 129 -8.17 -7.03 -18.83
CA SER A 129 -8.42 -7.90 -19.99
C SER A 129 -9.80 -7.70 -20.63
N ALA A 130 -10.80 -7.34 -19.82
CA ALA A 130 -12.18 -7.10 -20.25
C ALA A 130 -12.47 -5.62 -20.61
N CYS A 131 -11.55 -4.71 -20.30
CA CYS A 131 -11.77 -3.28 -20.49
C CYS A 131 -11.64 -2.85 -21.95
N ARG A 132 -12.44 -1.87 -22.34
CA ARG A 132 -12.42 -1.27 -23.68
C ARG A 132 -11.19 -0.35 -23.87
N PHE A 133 -10.77 0.34 -22.81
CA PHE A 133 -9.63 1.27 -22.81
C PHE A 133 -8.57 0.85 -21.82
N PRO A 134 -7.94 -0.33 -21.99
CA PRO A 134 -7.01 -0.90 -21.01
C PRO A 134 -5.72 -0.10 -20.83
N ALA A 135 -5.39 0.78 -21.79
CA ALA A 135 -4.15 1.56 -21.78
C ALA A 135 -4.00 2.50 -20.58
N ARG A 136 -5.12 2.90 -19.95
CA ARG A 136 -5.18 3.83 -18.82
C ARG A 136 -5.34 3.16 -17.47
N ILE A 137 -5.35 1.82 -17.43
CA ILE A 137 -5.50 1.06 -16.17
C ILE A 137 -4.13 0.73 -15.61
N VAL A 138 -3.92 1.12 -14.35
CA VAL A 138 -2.69 0.89 -13.61
C VAL A 138 -3.00 0.25 -12.26
N LEU A 139 -1.99 -0.33 -11.64
CA LEU A 139 -1.98 -0.56 -10.20
C LEU A 139 -1.55 0.72 -9.51
N GLY A 140 -2.23 1.08 -8.42
CA GLY A 140 -1.83 2.09 -7.45
C GLY A 140 -2.00 1.50 -6.05
N HIS A 141 -1.16 0.49 -5.73
CA HIS A 141 -1.28 -0.31 -4.50
C HIS A 141 -0.72 0.43 -3.29
N PRO A 142 -1.58 0.76 -2.29
CA PRO A 142 -1.13 1.40 -1.07
C PRO A 142 -0.67 0.37 -0.04
N PHE A 143 0.05 0.84 0.98
CA PHE A 143 0.25 0.08 2.21
C PHE A 143 -0.72 0.57 3.30
N ASN A 144 -1.30 -0.37 4.06
CA ASN A 144 -2.20 -0.05 5.16
C ASN A 144 -1.41 0.21 6.46
N PRO A 145 -1.72 1.30 7.18
CA PRO A 145 -2.80 2.27 7.00
C PRO A 145 -2.50 3.32 5.92
N VAL A 146 -3.36 3.37 4.89
CA VAL A 146 -3.12 4.11 3.65
C VAL A 146 -2.83 5.60 3.86
N HIS A 147 -3.50 6.25 4.80
CA HIS A 147 -3.33 7.68 5.09
C HIS A 147 -1.95 7.98 5.69
N LEU A 148 -1.37 7.06 6.47
CA LEU A 148 -0.06 7.20 7.09
C LEU A 148 1.08 6.73 6.17
N MET A 149 0.95 5.51 5.61
CA MET A 149 2.04 4.89 4.86
C MET A 149 2.34 5.63 3.56
N PRO A 150 3.60 6.05 3.36
CA PRO A 150 3.95 6.82 2.17
C PRO A 150 4.07 5.99 0.89
N LEU A 151 4.35 4.69 0.98
CA LEU A 151 4.56 3.85 -0.19
C LEU A 151 3.28 3.71 -1.02
N VAL A 152 3.43 3.87 -2.34
CA VAL A 152 2.47 3.42 -3.35
C VAL A 152 3.23 2.65 -4.42
N GLU A 153 2.86 1.41 -4.65
CA GLU A 153 3.46 0.61 -5.71
C GLU A 153 2.65 0.80 -7.00
N ILE A 154 3.34 1.18 -8.07
CA ILE A 154 2.74 1.44 -9.37
C ILE A 154 3.27 0.44 -10.38
N VAL A 155 2.37 -0.20 -11.13
CA VAL A 155 2.73 -1.04 -12.26
C VAL A 155 1.61 -1.05 -13.29
N GLY A 156 1.98 -1.19 -14.56
CA GLY A 156 1.06 -1.41 -15.65
C GLY A 156 0.93 -2.89 -16.01
N GLY A 157 -0.18 -3.24 -16.64
CA GLY A 157 -0.34 -4.51 -17.33
C GLY A 157 0.20 -4.48 -18.76
N ALA A 158 0.01 -5.56 -19.49
CA ALA A 158 0.52 -5.73 -20.85
C ALA A 158 0.01 -4.68 -21.87
N LYS A 159 -1.09 -4.00 -21.56
CA LYS A 159 -1.71 -2.99 -22.45
C LYS A 159 -1.66 -1.57 -21.88
N THR A 160 -1.04 -1.37 -20.72
CA THR A 160 -0.95 -0.06 -20.09
C THR A 160 0.06 0.83 -20.81
N GLU A 161 -0.32 2.06 -21.09
CA GLU A 161 0.58 3.04 -21.67
C GLU A 161 1.48 3.70 -20.61
N PRO A 162 2.75 4.04 -20.96
CA PRO A 162 3.66 4.70 -20.05
C PRO A 162 3.14 6.02 -19.46
N SER A 163 2.34 6.77 -20.22
CA SER A 163 1.70 8.01 -19.78
C SER A 163 0.78 7.83 -18.59
N ALA A 164 0.05 6.69 -18.52
CA ALA A 164 -0.82 6.38 -17.39
C ALA A 164 -0.02 6.14 -16.09
N LEU A 165 1.13 5.45 -16.19
CA LEU A 165 2.04 5.25 -15.06
C LEU A 165 2.62 6.58 -14.56
N GLU A 166 3.00 7.45 -15.49
CA GLU A 166 3.57 8.76 -15.16
C GLU A 166 2.51 9.68 -14.51
N THR A 167 1.27 9.66 -15.01
CA THR A 167 0.15 10.39 -14.38
C THR A 167 -0.08 9.94 -12.95
N ALA A 168 -0.16 8.62 -12.71
CA ALA A 168 -0.34 8.08 -11.38
C ALA A 168 0.87 8.41 -10.45
N ARG A 169 2.10 8.26 -10.95
CA ARG A 169 3.32 8.60 -10.21
C ARG A 169 3.30 10.06 -9.77
N HIS A 170 3.05 10.97 -10.71
CA HIS A 170 3.03 12.40 -10.43
C HIS A 170 1.96 12.77 -9.40
N LEU A 171 0.74 12.24 -9.55
CA LEU A 171 -0.36 12.48 -8.61
C LEU A 171 0.03 12.06 -7.18
N TYR A 172 0.52 10.83 -7.01
CA TYR A 172 0.90 10.36 -5.68
C TYR A 172 2.09 11.14 -5.09
N GLU A 173 3.05 11.57 -5.89
CA GLU A 173 4.15 12.44 -5.44
C GLU A 173 3.64 13.79 -4.93
N THR A 174 2.68 14.42 -5.61
CA THR A 174 2.10 15.70 -5.16
C THR A 174 1.37 15.59 -3.83
N MET A 175 0.87 14.41 -3.49
CA MET A 175 0.27 14.10 -2.19
C MET A 175 1.30 13.84 -1.07
N GLY A 176 2.59 13.90 -1.37
CA GLY A 176 3.66 13.54 -0.43
C GLY A 176 3.88 12.03 -0.28
N LYS A 177 3.25 11.21 -1.12
CA LYS A 177 3.53 9.77 -1.17
C LYS A 177 4.91 9.51 -1.80
N LYS A 178 5.38 8.28 -1.66
CA LYS A 178 6.65 7.79 -2.23
C LYS A 178 6.33 6.65 -3.20
N PRO A 179 5.92 6.96 -4.42
CA PRO A 179 5.58 5.94 -5.39
C PRO A 179 6.84 5.20 -5.88
N VAL A 180 6.69 3.90 -6.06
CA VAL A 180 7.70 3.02 -6.68
C VAL A 180 7.10 2.44 -7.94
N VAL A 181 7.65 2.81 -9.10
CA VAL A 181 7.21 2.28 -10.39
C VAL A 181 7.97 0.99 -10.69
N MET A 182 7.23 -0.10 -10.84
CA MET A 182 7.80 -1.42 -11.13
C MET A 182 7.94 -1.61 -12.65
N ASN A 183 9.02 -2.27 -13.06
CA ASN A 183 9.29 -2.54 -14.48
C ASN A 183 8.35 -3.60 -15.08
N ARG A 184 7.76 -4.46 -14.27
CA ARG A 184 6.80 -5.50 -14.67
C ARG A 184 5.92 -5.91 -13.49
N GLU A 185 4.74 -6.38 -13.80
CA GLU A 185 3.83 -6.97 -12.82
C GLU A 185 4.35 -8.31 -12.27
N ILE A 186 4.09 -8.54 -11.00
CA ILE A 186 4.36 -9.80 -10.30
C ILE A 186 3.37 -9.94 -9.14
N THR A 187 2.89 -11.14 -8.88
CA THR A 187 1.98 -11.41 -7.75
C THR A 187 2.60 -10.95 -6.42
N GLY A 188 1.85 -10.15 -5.66
CA GLY A 188 2.28 -9.60 -4.37
C GLY A 188 3.26 -8.43 -4.49
N HIS A 189 3.46 -7.88 -5.68
CA HIS A 189 4.26 -6.68 -5.97
C HIS A 189 5.66 -6.72 -5.31
N LEU A 190 6.26 -5.62 -4.87
CA LEU A 190 7.59 -5.63 -4.24
C LEU A 190 7.51 -5.82 -2.72
N ALA A 191 6.77 -4.94 -2.05
CA ALA A 191 6.82 -4.87 -0.59
C ALA A 191 6.14 -6.07 0.07
N LEU A 192 5.00 -6.55 -0.46
CA LEU A 192 4.37 -7.78 0.03
C LEU A 192 5.23 -9.01 -0.22
N ARG A 193 6.02 -9.06 -1.30
CA ARG A 193 6.96 -10.16 -1.53
C ARG A 193 8.09 -10.16 -0.51
N LEU A 194 8.68 -8.98 -0.22
CA LEU A 194 9.71 -8.85 0.82
C LEU A 194 9.15 -9.20 2.18
N MET A 195 7.98 -8.67 2.52
CA MET A 195 7.28 -8.98 3.76
C MET A 195 6.92 -10.48 3.85
N GLY A 196 6.40 -11.07 2.78
CA GLY A 196 6.02 -12.48 2.73
C GLY A 196 7.23 -13.42 2.88
N ALA A 197 8.38 -13.09 2.29
CA ALA A 197 9.59 -13.87 2.45
C ALA A 197 10.08 -13.88 3.92
N MET A 198 10.12 -12.71 4.55
CA MET A 198 10.47 -12.58 5.98
C MET A 198 9.45 -13.29 6.87
N TRP A 199 8.17 -13.10 6.60
CA TRP A 199 7.10 -13.69 7.43
C TRP A 199 7.04 -15.21 7.33
N ARG A 200 7.33 -15.78 6.14
CA ARG A 200 7.41 -17.25 5.99
C ARG A 200 8.47 -17.86 6.91
N GLU A 201 9.65 -17.23 6.99
CA GLU A 201 10.69 -17.65 7.89
C GLU A 201 10.31 -17.44 9.37
N ALA A 202 9.71 -16.31 9.72
CA ALA A 202 9.20 -16.03 11.05
C ALA A 202 8.18 -17.10 11.52
N VAL A 203 7.26 -17.50 10.64
CA VAL A 203 6.29 -18.58 10.89
C VAL A 203 7.00 -19.91 11.14
N ALA A 204 8.02 -20.22 10.36
CA ALA A 204 8.80 -21.46 10.53
C ALA A 204 9.51 -21.51 11.87
N LEU A 205 10.18 -20.43 12.26
CA LEU A 205 10.90 -20.34 13.55
C LEU A 205 9.95 -20.58 14.74
N VAL A 206 8.73 -20.09 14.68
CA VAL A 206 7.71 -20.32 15.71
C VAL A 206 7.18 -21.76 15.67
N ARG A 207 6.84 -22.27 14.47
CA ARG A 207 6.35 -23.65 14.28
C ARG A 207 7.33 -24.67 14.83
N ASP A 208 8.62 -24.49 14.54
CA ASP A 208 9.70 -25.43 14.89
C ASP A 208 10.19 -25.24 16.31
N GLY A 209 9.59 -24.31 17.08
CA GLY A 209 9.92 -24.06 18.48
C GLY A 209 11.30 -23.42 18.68
N VAL A 210 11.87 -22.79 17.66
CA VAL A 210 13.15 -22.08 17.74
C VAL A 210 13.02 -20.84 18.61
N ALA A 211 11.91 -20.09 18.47
CA ALA A 211 11.62 -18.91 19.24
C ALA A 211 10.10 -18.69 19.41
N SER A 212 9.72 -17.87 20.40
CA SER A 212 8.35 -17.38 20.53
C SER A 212 8.03 -16.29 19.50
N VAL A 213 6.75 -16.00 19.25
CA VAL A 213 6.34 -14.85 18.44
C VAL A 213 6.93 -13.55 18.99
N GLU A 214 6.89 -13.37 20.33
CA GLU A 214 7.46 -12.18 20.99
C GLU A 214 8.96 -12.01 20.71
N ASP A 215 9.74 -13.09 20.74
CA ASP A 215 11.18 -13.04 20.51
C ASP A 215 11.51 -12.82 19.01
N VAL A 216 10.74 -13.42 18.10
CA VAL A 216 10.88 -13.17 16.66
C VAL A 216 10.59 -11.69 16.34
N ASP A 217 9.51 -11.13 16.87
CA ASP A 217 9.20 -9.70 16.70
C ASP A 217 10.26 -8.80 17.29
N ARG A 218 10.75 -9.10 18.51
CA ARG A 218 11.86 -8.37 19.14
C ARG A 218 13.14 -8.42 18.31
N ALA A 219 13.49 -9.58 17.78
CA ALA A 219 14.69 -9.75 16.96
C ALA A 219 14.64 -8.83 15.72
N PHE A 220 13.47 -8.69 15.08
CA PHE A 220 13.30 -7.78 13.95
C PHE A 220 13.29 -6.30 14.39
N ILE A 221 12.47 -5.95 15.39
CA ILE A 221 12.27 -4.56 15.85
C ILE A 221 13.58 -3.93 16.36
N TYR A 222 14.41 -4.69 17.08
CA TYR A 222 15.66 -4.19 17.67
C TYR A 222 16.92 -4.57 16.87
N GLY A 223 16.78 -5.39 15.83
CA GLY A 223 17.86 -5.82 14.95
C GLY A 223 17.89 -5.05 13.63
N PRO A 224 17.47 -5.66 12.50
CA PRO A 224 17.52 -5.04 11.19
C PRO A 224 16.52 -3.90 11.00
N GLY A 225 15.38 -3.93 11.67
CA GLY A 225 14.28 -3.01 11.48
C GLY A 225 14.67 -1.53 11.48
N PRO A 226 15.33 -0.99 12.52
CA PRO A 226 15.69 0.42 12.57
C PRO A 226 16.62 0.86 11.43
N LYS A 227 17.60 0.01 11.08
CA LYS A 227 18.53 0.30 9.97
C LYS A 227 17.82 0.27 8.61
N TRP A 228 16.97 -0.72 8.40
CA TRP A 228 16.24 -0.85 7.14
C TRP A 228 15.16 0.21 6.97
N THR A 229 14.60 0.71 8.06
CA THR A 229 13.68 1.85 8.03
C THR A 229 14.36 3.13 7.52
N LEU A 230 15.64 3.33 7.85
CA LEU A 230 16.39 4.52 7.44
C LEU A 230 17.00 4.39 6.04
N GLN A 231 17.49 3.22 5.64
CA GLN A 231 18.35 3.07 4.46
C GLN A 231 17.99 1.90 3.55
N GLY A 232 16.98 1.09 3.90
CA GLY A 232 16.70 -0.14 3.19
C GLY A 232 17.80 -1.20 3.34
N ALA A 233 17.56 -2.41 2.82
CA ALA A 233 18.44 -3.56 3.01
C ALA A 233 19.77 -3.42 2.25
N PHE A 234 19.75 -2.91 1.01
CA PHE A 234 20.96 -2.83 0.18
C PHE A 234 21.97 -1.83 0.72
N ILE A 235 21.54 -0.59 0.98
CA ILE A 235 22.45 0.45 1.51
C ILE A 235 22.94 0.07 2.91
N SER A 236 22.08 -0.47 3.75
CA SER A 236 22.48 -0.95 5.09
C SER A 236 23.56 -2.04 5.03
N ASN A 237 23.47 -2.95 4.06
CA ASN A 237 24.47 -4.00 3.88
C ASN A 237 25.77 -3.46 3.24
N GLN A 238 25.68 -2.52 2.29
CA GLN A 238 26.87 -1.87 1.72
C GLN A 238 27.76 -1.20 2.78
N LEU A 239 27.15 -0.65 3.84
CA LEU A 239 27.88 -0.01 4.95
C LEU A 239 28.64 -0.99 5.86
N ASN A 240 28.39 -2.29 5.74
CA ASN A 240 29.15 -3.31 6.49
C ASN A 240 30.48 -3.70 5.82
N ALA A 241 30.83 -3.08 4.69
CA ALA A 241 32.04 -3.34 3.93
C ALA A 241 32.50 -2.07 3.19
N SER A 242 33.50 -2.19 2.31
CA SER A 242 33.98 -1.05 1.49
C SER A 242 33.08 -0.77 0.27
N GLY A 243 31.92 -1.40 0.20
CA GLY A 243 30.93 -1.31 -0.87
C GLY A 243 30.24 -2.64 -1.11
N MET A 244 29.26 -2.69 -2.01
CA MET A 244 28.44 -3.89 -2.23
C MET A 244 29.24 -5.07 -2.75
N GLU A 245 30.20 -4.85 -3.65
CA GLU A 245 31.07 -5.93 -4.18
C GLU A 245 31.90 -6.58 -3.06
N ASP A 246 32.51 -5.76 -2.20
CA ASP A 246 33.29 -6.22 -1.05
C ASP A 246 32.39 -6.94 -0.02
N PHE A 247 31.19 -6.40 0.22
CA PHE A 247 30.17 -7.05 1.06
C PHE A 247 29.81 -8.45 0.52
N LEU A 248 29.47 -8.55 -0.75
CA LEU A 248 29.09 -9.84 -1.37
C LEU A 248 30.24 -10.83 -1.37
N THR A 249 31.47 -10.36 -1.60
CA THR A 249 32.66 -11.21 -1.56
C THR A 249 32.91 -11.78 -0.16
N LYS A 250 32.80 -10.94 0.87
CA LYS A 250 33.10 -11.32 2.25
C LYS A 250 31.98 -12.15 2.90
N TYR A 251 30.74 -11.72 2.71
CA TYR A 251 29.58 -12.25 3.44
C TYR A 251 28.65 -13.09 2.56
N GLY A 252 28.80 -13.03 1.23
CA GLY A 252 27.98 -13.80 0.29
C GLY A 252 27.92 -15.29 0.59
N PRO A 253 29.06 -15.98 0.84
CA PRO A 253 29.04 -17.41 1.20
C PRO A 253 28.25 -17.69 2.49
N THR A 254 28.33 -16.81 3.49
CA THR A 254 27.56 -16.94 4.74
C THR A 254 26.08 -16.75 4.48
N TYR A 255 25.69 -15.72 3.69
CA TYR A 255 24.29 -15.53 3.33
C TYR A 255 23.74 -16.66 2.49
N GLN A 256 24.52 -17.20 1.56
CA GLN A 256 24.11 -18.37 0.78
C GLN A 256 23.85 -19.57 1.70
N ALA A 257 24.75 -19.85 2.63
CA ALA A 257 24.56 -20.95 3.59
C ALA A 257 23.29 -20.75 4.46
N ILE A 258 22.97 -19.50 4.85
CA ILE A 258 21.72 -19.20 5.55
C ILE A 258 20.53 -19.45 4.63
N TRP A 259 20.55 -18.93 3.38
CA TRP A 259 19.46 -19.10 2.43
C TRP A 259 19.15 -20.55 2.11
N ASP A 260 20.19 -21.40 2.04
CA ASP A 260 20.05 -22.85 1.80
C ASP A 260 19.33 -23.58 2.96
N THR A 261 19.22 -22.93 4.13
CA THR A 261 18.53 -23.47 5.32
C THR A 261 17.20 -22.78 5.62
N LEU A 262 16.83 -21.73 4.87
CA LEU A 262 15.55 -21.05 5.08
C LEU A 262 14.38 -21.99 4.78
N SER A 263 13.32 -21.86 5.55
CA SER A 263 12.18 -22.73 5.50
C SER A 263 11.26 -22.49 4.29
N ASP A 264 10.64 -23.56 3.84
CA ASP A 264 9.50 -23.56 2.91
C ASP A 264 8.14 -23.72 3.62
N ALA A 265 8.02 -23.20 4.84
CA ALA A 265 6.84 -23.33 5.68
C ALA A 265 5.52 -23.07 4.93
N THR A 266 4.54 -23.93 5.19
CA THR A 266 3.17 -23.82 4.70
C THR A 266 2.23 -23.52 5.87
N LEU A 267 1.09 -22.91 5.57
CA LEU A 267 0.05 -22.59 6.56
C LEU A 267 -0.90 -23.80 6.74
N ASP A 268 -0.34 -24.97 7.06
CA ASP A 268 -1.14 -26.13 7.44
C ASP A 268 -1.76 -25.99 8.85
N ALA A 269 -2.66 -26.88 9.22
CA ALA A 269 -3.41 -26.78 10.47
C ALA A 269 -2.50 -26.76 11.72
N PRO A 270 -1.45 -27.60 11.85
CA PRO A 270 -0.51 -27.53 12.96
C PRO A 270 0.24 -26.20 13.03
N THR A 271 0.74 -25.69 11.90
CA THR A 271 1.44 -24.40 11.82
C THR A 271 0.53 -23.24 12.24
N VAL A 272 -0.70 -23.20 11.70
CA VAL A 272 -1.70 -22.19 12.07
C VAL A 272 -1.98 -22.24 13.58
N ALA A 273 -2.16 -23.44 14.16
CA ALA A 273 -2.42 -23.58 15.59
C ALA A 273 -1.25 -23.09 16.46
N ALA A 274 -0.01 -23.44 16.10
CA ALA A 274 1.19 -23.02 16.83
C ALA A 274 1.36 -21.49 16.80
N VAL A 275 1.29 -20.88 15.62
CA VAL A 275 1.42 -19.43 15.45
C VAL A 275 0.29 -18.67 16.16
N THR A 276 -0.97 -19.16 16.04
CA THR A 276 -2.12 -18.54 16.71
C THR A 276 -1.96 -18.54 18.23
N ALA A 277 -1.57 -19.68 18.81
CA ALA A 277 -1.39 -19.79 20.25
C ALA A 277 -0.26 -18.88 20.76
N SER A 278 0.90 -18.86 20.08
CA SER A 278 2.02 -18.01 20.43
C SER A 278 1.69 -16.52 20.27
N THR A 279 0.97 -16.14 19.20
CA THR A 279 0.50 -14.76 18.99
C THR A 279 -0.47 -14.33 20.09
N ALA A 280 -1.43 -15.19 20.48
CA ALA A 280 -2.35 -14.88 21.56
C ALA A 280 -1.63 -14.63 22.89
N ALA A 281 -0.59 -15.40 23.18
CA ALA A 281 0.26 -15.19 24.36
C ALA A 281 0.98 -13.84 24.31
N ALA A 282 1.56 -13.47 23.17
CA ALA A 282 2.27 -12.20 22.98
C ALA A 282 1.33 -11.00 23.03
N VAL A 283 0.10 -11.11 22.50
CA VAL A 283 -0.94 -10.05 22.55
C VAL A 283 -1.43 -9.85 23.98
N GLY A 284 -1.60 -10.92 24.74
CA GLY A 284 -2.12 -10.86 26.10
C GLY A 284 -3.55 -10.33 26.16
N THR A 285 -3.79 -9.32 26.99
CA THR A 285 -5.13 -8.73 27.20
C THR A 285 -5.44 -7.53 26.29
N ARG A 286 -4.51 -7.13 25.41
CA ARG A 286 -4.68 -5.98 24.54
C ARG A 286 -5.77 -6.23 23.48
N THR A 287 -6.65 -5.29 23.28
CA THR A 287 -7.67 -5.35 22.23
C THR A 287 -7.07 -5.00 20.86
N GLN A 288 -7.76 -5.40 19.79
CA GLN A 288 -7.37 -5.02 18.42
C GLN A 288 -7.30 -3.51 18.22
N ASN A 289 -8.19 -2.75 18.85
CA ASN A 289 -8.17 -1.29 18.75
C ASN A 289 -6.97 -0.70 19.47
N GLN A 290 -6.65 -1.16 20.69
CA GLN A 290 -5.43 -0.73 21.38
C GLN A 290 -4.16 -1.00 20.54
N LEU A 291 -4.05 -2.19 19.94
CA LEU A 291 -2.90 -2.50 19.07
C LEU A 291 -2.83 -1.61 17.83
N LYS A 292 -3.97 -1.25 17.25
CA LYS A 292 -4.02 -0.31 16.11
C LYS A 292 -3.61 1.10 16.53
N ASP A 293 -4.11 1.59 17.64
CA ASP A 293 -3.81 2.93 18.15
C ASP A 293 -2.33 3.05 18.52
N GLU A 294 -1.76 2.04 19.21
CA GLU A 294 -0.32 1.95 19.50
C GLU A 294 0.52 1.96 18.23
N ARG A 295 0.13 1.18 17.23
CA ARG A 295 0.81 1.12 15.93
C ARG A 295 0.75 2.48 15.22
N ASP A 296 -0.42 3.08 15.11
CA ASP A 296 -0.61 4.30 14.32
C ASP A 296 0.12 5.49 14.97
N ALA A 297 0.09 5.61 16.30
CA ALA A 297 0.90 6.59 17.03
C ALA A 297 2.41 6.38 16.84
N GLY A 298 2.87 5.13 16.90
CA GLY A 298 4.27 4.78 16.62
C GLY A 298 4.68 5.10 15.19
N LEU A 299 3.81 4.81 14.21
CA LEU A 299 4.06 5.13 12.80
C LEU A 299 4.21 6.63 12.56
N VAL A 300 3.35 7.46 13.16
CA VAL A 300 3.46 8.92 13.07
C VAL A 300 4.85 9.38 13.53
N ALA A 301 5.31 8.92 14.69
CA ALA A 301 6.63 9.28 15.23
C ALA A 301 7.80 8.84 14.32
N ILE A 302 7.75 7.61 13.80
CA ILE A 302 8.76 7.07 12.88
C ILE A 302 8.77 7.89 11.58
N LEU A 303 7.61 8.16 10.99
CA LEU A 303 7.50 8.89 9.73
C LEU A 303 7.93 10.36 9.87
N GLN A 304 7.65 11.01 11.01
CA GLN A 304 8.20 12.33 11.31
C GLN A 304 9.73 12.32 11.36
N THR A 305 10.32 11.31 12.00
CA THR A 305 11.78 11.13 12.05
C THR A 305 12.37 10.92 10.65
N ILE A 306 11.77 10.04 9.83
CA ILE A 306 12.20 9.80 8.46
C ILE A 306 12.16 11.10 7.63
N ARG A 307 11.12 11.91 7.77
CA ARG A 307 11.02 13.21 7.06
C ARG A 307 12.08 14.21 7.49
N GLN A 308 12.44 14.25 8.78
CA GLN A 308 13.45 15.17 9.31
C GLN A 308 14.88 14.82 8.85
N HIS A 309 15.18 13.52 8.75
CA HIS A 309 16.53 13.02 8.45
C HIS A 309 16.74 12.60 6.99
N GLY A 310 15.69 12.64 6.17
CA GLY A 310 15.75 12.24 4.77
C GLY A 310 15.97 10.73 4.63
N ALA A 311 14.92 9.96 4.40
CA ALA A 311 15.09 8.67 3.75
C ALA A 311 15.42 8.94 2.28
N LEU A 312 16.34 8.16 1.71
CA LEU A 312 16.83 8.22 0.33
C LEU A 312 15.80 8.66 -0.68
#